data_8fa1be51aec9746e3e16f48561feec2a
#
_entry.id   8fa1be51aec9746e3e16f48561feec2a
#
_cell.length_a   1.000
_cell.length_b   1.000
_cell.length_c   1.000
_cell.angle_alpha   90.00
_cell.angle_beta   90.00
_cell.angle_gamma   90.00
#
_symmetry.space_group_name_H-M   'P 1'
#
loop_
_entity.id
_entity.type
_entity.pdbx_description
1 polymer ?
#
loop_
_entity_poly.entity_id
_entity_poly.type
_entity_poly.pdbx_seq_one_letter_code
_entity_poly.pdbx_strand_id
1 'polypeptide(L)'
;MSNTILLLFVGTAFALLGCFREENDFDRQINAAAINDFLDTIPAFETPAPASLTEGEISYAEDQTSSGLDVLCEKQEFEQTFVLENLSLDAFNNTTATNTAGLYPGAIIQLKDLQDIGDINPIGNFERQPMQINSTLGDFRVVENPASRGDVDKMIKEIENQEESFAANISYEVVEAYSLQQAMYSLGIDARKLGNSVSADLSVETEVEKKSVFIKFFQVYHTVSITRPTKAADFFGNSVTREDLESVTGPDRPLGYIEEVAYGRVLVGNFTYSGTEIKTSADLKVRVQKGLGSGGVDFSADDRRVMRNTTFKVAILGGDSQEAAQVSGSGAEALEEAYDFLAKGGEDRSLGVPVQYKVRYLANNQLFALGGAAGFQAPRCDVLNNHVTITNIKLTKFPPEKSADDDTWDDVAIGKALQPDVYPKIRQNTRSGWKTELSLIEKKVGNLTNDQLPHGFSASYPIGRNSLKNDFRIEIWDDDRTEVDINEPDEELMGSILFNLGKHLRTASNPKPESPYPSSVTLEGGSCSVVLSLKWESKPQ
;
A
#
# COMPACT_ATOMS: atom_id res chain seq x y z
N MET A 1 -7.27 44.83 84.37
CA MET A 1 -6.68 45.50 83.15
C MET A 1 -5.90 44.53 82.23
N SER A 2 -5.97 43.23 82.41
CA SER A 2 -5.12 42.29 81.59
C SER A 2 -5.81 41.58 80.43
N ASN A 3 -7.18 41.47 80.39
CA ASN A 3 -7.86 40.68 79.37
C ASN A 3 -8.27 41.46 78.10
N THR A 4 -8.26 42.80 78.13
CA THR A 4 -8.72 43.61 76.98
C THR A 4 -7.63 43.83 75.94
N ILE A 5 -6.35 43.81 76.34
CA ILE A 5 -5.17 44.00 75.44
C ILE A 5 -4.91 42.74 74.62
N LEU A 6 -5.23 41.53 75.14
CA LEU A 6 -4.99 40.28 74.44
C LEU A 6 -5.96 40.06 73.26
N LEU A 7 -7.20 40.54 73.38
CA LEU A 7 -8.21 40.46 72.32
C LEU A 7 -7.93 41.42 71.15
N LEU A 8 -7.31 42.60 71.41
CA LEU A 8 -6.96 43.53 70.34
C LEU A 8 -5.78 43.04 69.50
N PHE A 9 -4.78 42.33 70.11
CA PHE A 9 -3.66 41.78 69.38
C PHE A 9 -4.03 40.57 68.51
N VAL A 10 -4.98 39.74 68.92
CA VAL A 10 -5.48 38.62 68.15
C VAL A 10 -6.33 39.10 66.97
N GLY A 11 -7.13 40.16 67.16
CA GLY A 11 -7.93 40.74 66.05
C GLY A 11 -7.09 41.39 64.96
N THR A 12 -6.01 42.11 65.32
CA THR A 12 -5.10 42.72 64.35
C THR A 12 -4.22 41.68 63.61
N ALA A 13 -3.81 40.59 64.26
CA ALA A 13 -3.09 39.50 63.62
C ALA A 13 -3.94 38.75 62.60
N PHE A 14 -5.23 38.56 62.88
CA PHE A 14 -6.17 37.94 61.93
C PHE A 14 -6.50 38.88 60.75
N ALA A 15 -6.63 40.17 60.94
CA ALA A 15 -6.87 41.13 59.87
C ALA A 15 -5.64 41.27 58.95
N LEU A 16 -4.42 41.27 59.50
CA LEU A 16 -3.19 41.29 58.72
C LEU A 16 -2.99 39.97 57.89
N LEU A 17 -3.30 38.82 58.46
CA LEU A 17 -3.24 37.54 57.74
C LEU A 17 -4.30 37.46 56.63
N GLY A 18 -5.48 38.06 56.79
CA GLY A 18 -6.49 38.17 55.75
C GLY A 18 -6.04 39.06 54.58
N CYS A 19 -5.49 40.24 54.88
CA CYS A 19 -4.98 41.15 53.85
C CYS A 19 -3.82 40.54 53.03
N PHE A 20 -2.87 39.86 53.66
CA PHE A 20 -1.79 39.19 52.95
C PHE A 20 -2.29 38.04 52.05
N ARG A 21 -3.36 37.37 52.41
CA ARG A 21 -3.93 36.29 51.62
C ARG A 21 -4.70 36.83 50.41
N GLU A 22 -5.45 37.91 50.56
CA GLU A 22 -6.17 38.55 49.45
C GLU A 22 -5.22 39.22 48.45
N GLU A 23 -4.12 39.84 48.91
CA GLU A 23 -3.12 40.48 48.08
C GLU A 23 -2.37 39.42 47.19
N ASN A 24 -2.00 38.28 47.76
CA ASN A 24 -1.37 37.19 47.01
C ASN A 24 -2.33 36.55 45.95
N ASP A 25 -3.61 36.44 46.27
CA ASP A 25 -4.61 35.90 45.35
C ASP A 25 -4.90 36.88 44.20
N PHE A 26 -4.84 38.18 44.43
CA PHE A 26 -5.00 39.22 43.42
C PHE A 26 -3.82 39.28 42.45
N ASP A 27 -2.59 39.27 42.94
CA ASP A 27 -1.38 39.24 42.13
C ASP A 27 -1.33 37.98 41.25
N ARG A 28 -1.73 36.84 41.79
CA ARG A 28 -1.87 35.60 41.03
C ARG A 28 -2.85 35.72 39.89
N GLN A 29 -4.02 36.34 40.09
CA GLN A 29 -5.03 36.54 39.06
C GLN A 29 -4.53 37.45 37.93
N ILE A 30 -3.80 38.51 38.26
CA ILE A 30 -3.19 39.41 37.27
C ILE A 30 -2.13 38.68 36.44
N ASN A 31 -1.25 37.92 37.09
CA ASN A 31 -0.22 37.17 36.41
C ASN A 31 -0.81 36.08 35.50
N ALA A 32 -1.82 35.35 35.98
CA ALA A 32 -2.54 34.34 35.17
C ALA A 32 -3.24 34.97 33.95
N ALA A 33 -3.83 36.15 34.10
CA ALA A 33 -4.41 36.88 32.96
C ALA A 33 -3.34 37.29 31.95
N ALA A 34 -2.19 37.82 32.40
CA ALA A 34 -1.08 38.23 31.54
C ALA A 34 -0.49 37.03 30.76
N ILE A 35 -0.39 35.87 31.40
CA ILE A 35 0.06 34.60 30.74
C ILE A 35 -0.96 34.19 29.65
N ASN A 36 -2.26 34.15 29.98
CA ASN A 36 -3.28 33.75 29.02
C ASN A 36 -3.34 34.71 27.83
N ASP A 37 -3.37 36.05 28.11
CA ASP A 37 -3.41 37.09 27.08
C ASP A 37 -2.20 36.97 26.13
N PHE A 38 -1.01 36.67 26.68
CA PHE A 38 0.19 36.46 25.87
C PHE A 38 0.08 35.19 25.01
N LEU A 39 -0.26 34.04 25.59
CA LEU A 39 -0.34 32.79 24.88
C LEU A 39 -1.44 32.80 23.81
N ASP A 40 -2.57 33.51 24.04
CA ASP A 40 -3.62 33.70 23.06
C ASP A 40 -3.17 34.49 21.83
N THR A 41 -2.07 35.25 21.93
CA THR A 41 -1.47 35.95 20.75
C THR A 41 -0.65 35.01 19.86
N ILE A 42 -0.30 33.81 20.35
CA ILE A 42 0.53 32.86 19.62
C ILE A 42 -0.36 32.01 18.71
N PRO A 43 -0.19 32.10 17.38
CA PRO A 43 -1.03 31.35 16.47
C PRO A 43 -0.74 29.84 16.54
N ALA A 44 -1.77 29.03 16.35
CA ALA A 44 -1.57 27.62 16.01
C ALA A 44 -0.94 27.51 14.62
N PHE A 45 -0.23 26.44 14.36
CA PHE A 45 0.19 26.13 13.00
C PHE A 45 -1.00 25.94 12.08
N GLU A 46 -0.79 26.13 10.79
CA GLU A 46 -1.82 25.79 9.80
C GLU A 46 -2.25 24.34 9.95
N THR A 47 -3.56 24.13 9.99
CA THR A 47 -4.11 22.77 10.03
C THR A 47 -3.66 22.01 8.78
N PRO A 48 -3.11 20.81 8.92
CA PRO A 48 -2.75 20.00 7.76
C PRO A 48 -3.92 19.87 6.78
N ALA A 49 -3.61 19.89 5.49
CA ALA A 49 -4.63 19.63 4.48
C ALA A 49 -5.32 18.28 4.75
N PRO A 50 -6.64 18.18 4.51
CA PRO A 50 -7.35 16.92 4.69
C PRO A 50 -6.66 15.76 3.97
N ALA A 51 -6.76 14.56 4.54
CA ALA A 51 -6.24 13.38 3.87
C ALA A 51 -6.85 13.22 2.48
N SER A 52 -6.00 13.08 1.46
CA SER A 52 -6.41 12.98 0.07
C SER A 52 -5.52 12.02 -0.69
N LEU A 53 -6.05 11.46 -1.78
CA LEU A 53 -5.31 10.64 -2.73
C LEU A 53 -5.49 11.28 -4.11
N THR A 54 -4.39 11.68 -4.72
CA THR A 54 -4.35 12.24 -6.07
C THR A 54 -3.72 11.23 -7.02
N GLU A 55 -4.42 10.93 -8.12
CA GLU A 55 -3.92 10.06 -9.18
C GLU A 55 -3.06 10.88 -10.16
N GLY A 56 -1.87 10.38 -10.45
CA GLY A 56 -0.94 10.93 -11.42
C GLY A 56 -1.00 10.19 -12.76
N GLU A 57 0.11 10.15 -13.46
CA GLU A 57 0.22 9.54 -14.78
C GLU A 57 0.22 8.01 -14.70
N ILE A 58 -0.30 7.39 -15.77
CA ILE A 58 -0.20 5.95 -16.00
C ILE A 58 0.93 5.70 -17.00
N SER A 59 1.86 4.85 -16.62
CA SER A 59 2.91 4.37 -17.51
C SER A 59 2.85 2.85 -17.69
N TYR A 60 3.41 2.34 -18.78
CA TYR A 60 3.44 0.92 -19.09
C TYR A 60 4.87 0.46 -19.32
N ALA A 61 5.24 -0.66 -18.72
CA ALA A 61 6.55 -1.28 -18.89
C ALA A 61 6.41 -2.78 -19.14
N GLU A 62 7.21 -3.30 -20.08
CA GLU A 62 7.38 -4.73 -20.26
C GLU A 62 8.51 -5.22 -19.34
N ASP A 63 8.28 -6.36 -18.67
CA ASP A 63 9.23 -6.98 -17.77
C ASP A 63 9.10 -8.50 -17.84
N GLN A 64 9.88 -9.23 -17.05
CA GLN A 64 9.83 -10.68 -16.96
C GLN A 64 9.70 -11.15 -15.51
N THR A 65 8.97 -12.24 -15.32
CA THR A 65 8.95 -12.94 -14.04
C THR A 65 10.27 -13.70 -13.83
N SER A 66 10.51 -14.13 -12.60
CA SER A 66 11.64 -15.01 -12.25
C SER A 66 11.61 -16.34 -13.02
N SER A 67 10.42 -16.78 -13.44
CA SER A 67 10.21 -17.97 -14.29
C SER A 67 10.38 -17.70 -15.79
N GLY A 68 10.74 -16.47 -16.19
CA GLY A 68 10.96 -16.08 -17.60
C GLY A 68 9.67 -15.79 -18.38
N LEU A 69 8.53 -15.62 -17.72
CA LEU A 69 7.29 -15.20 -18.38
C LEU A 69 7.32 -13.69 -18.64
N ASP A 70 6.92 -13.28 -19.84
CA ASP A 70 6.75 -11.87 -20.16
C ASP A 70 5.52 -11.30 -19.46
N VAL A 71 5.65 -10.09 -18.90
CA VAL A 71 4.58 -9.34 -18.26
C VAL A 71 4.49 -7.92 -18.79
N LEU A 72 3.29 -7.36 -18.78
CA LEU A 72 3.06 -5.94 -18.97
C LEU A 72 2.60 -5.35 -17.65
N CYS A 73 3.38 -4.42 -17.12
CA CYS A 73 3.07 -3.70 -15.89
C CYS A 73 2.50 -2.32 -16.22
N GLU A 74 1.28 -2.08 -15.77
CA GLU A 74 0.67 -0.77 -15.66
C GLU A 74 1.10 -0.18 -14.32
N LYS A 75 1.74 1.00 -14.33
CA LYS A 75 2.19 1.71 -13.13
C LYS A 75 1.41 3.00 -13.02
N GLN A 76 0.55 3.07 -12.03
CA GLN A 76 -0.20 4.28 -11.68
C GLN A 76 0.57 5.07 -10.62
N GLU A 77 0.83 6.34 -10.88
CA GLU A 77 1.40 7.25 -9.87
C GLU A 77 0.31 7.77 -8.94
N PHE A 78 0.69 7.96 -7.68
CA PHE A 78 -0.16 8.53 -6.65
C PHE A 78 0.63 9.49 -5.78
N GLU A 79 -0.06 10.54 -5.33
CA GLU A 79 0.37 11.40 -4.23
C GLU A 79 -0.72 11.36 -3.16
N GLN A 80 -0.34 10.98 -1.94
CA GLN A 80 -1.27 10.84 -0.82
C GLN A 80 -0.85 11.74 0.32
N THR A 81 -1.81 12.52 0.85
CA THR A 81 -1.64 13.29 2.08
C THR A 81 -2.30 12.60 3.25
N PHE A 82 -1.76 12.82 4.45
CA PHE A 82 -2.19 12.19 5.69
C PHE A 82 -2.33 13.23 6.78
N VAL A 83 -3.24 12.97 7.72
CA VAL A 83 -3.40 13.76 8.96
C VAL A 83 -3.28 12.81 10.14
N LEU A 84 -2.30 13.04 10.99
CA LEU A 84 -2.01 12.23 12.16
C LEU A 84 -2.41 13.01 13.43
N GLU A 85 -3.53 12.63 14.03
CA GLU A 85 -4.02 13.21 15.30
C GLU A 85 -3.59 12.37 16.51
N ASN A 86 -3.54 11.06 16.33
CA ASN A 86 -3.00 10.11 17.29
C ASN A 86 -1.60 9.74 16.82
N LEU A 87 -0.60 10.26 17.52
CA LEU A 87 0.79 10.06 17.14
C LEU A 87 1.29 8.75 17.74
N SER A 88 1.67 7.81 16.89
CA SER A 88 2.37 6.61 17.34
C SER A 88 3.83 6.93 17.59
N LEU A 89 4.38 6.35 18.66
CA LEU A 89 5.79 6.53 18.97
C LEU A 89 6.68 5.96 17.88
N ASP A 90 7.74 6.71 17.63
CA ASP A 90 8.93 6.26 16.93
C ASP A 90 9.80 5.37 17.84
N ALA A 91 9.22 4.33 18.33
CA ALA A 91 9.89 3.46 19.28
C ALA A 91 10.75 2.39 18.62
N PHE A 92 10.72 2.34 17.29
CA PHE A 92 11.59 1.46 16.52
C PHE A 92 13.02 2.02 16.41
N ASN A 93 13.25 3.24 16.92
CA ASN A 93 14.56 3.85 16.92
C ASN A 93 15.27 3.58 18.27
N ASN A 94 15.84 2.41 18.40
CA ASN A 94 16.46 1.89 19.64
C ASN A 94 17.70 2.66 20.12
N THR A 95 17.99 3.85 19.58
CA THR A 95 19.28 4.51 19.81
C THR A 95 19.26 5.71 20.75
N THR A 96 18.10 6.20 21.20
CA THR A 96 18.11 7.33 22.11
C THR A 96 16.97 7.32 23.12
N ALA A 97 17.28 6.92 24.34
CA ALA A 97 16.47 7.21 25.53
C ALA A 97 16.15 8.72 25.71
N THR A 98 16.75 9.59 24.93
CA THR A 98 16.57 11.04 24.94
C THR A 98 15.24 11.48 24.32
N ASN A 99 14.73 10.81 23.28
CA ASN A 99 13.51 11.24 22.59
C ASN A 99 12.21 10.90 23.35
N THR A 100 12.27 10.00 24.32
CA THR A 100 11.12 9.67 25.18
C THR A 100 11.11 10.42 26.50
N ALA A 101 12.15 11.20 26.81
CA ALA A 101 12.26 11.93 28.09
C ALA A 101 11.09 12.90 28.31
N GLY A 102 10.57 13.50 27.23
CA GLY A 102 9.41 14.41 27.26
C GLY A 102 8.07 13.72 27.10
N LEU A 103 8.04 12.40 26.92
CA LEU A 103 6.78 11.69 26.67
C LEU A 103 6.17 11.17 27.97
N TYR A 104 5.37 11.99 28.56
CA TYR A 104 4.51 11.64 29.70
C TYR A 104 3.27 12.55 29.75
N PRO A 105 2.13 12.10 30.29
CA PRO A 105 0.94 12.93 30.39
C PRO A 105 1.22 14.22 31.14
N GLY A 106 0.82 15.36 30.55
CA GLY A 106 1.03 16.68 31.12
C GLY A 106 2.37 17.34 30.80
N ALA A 107 3.28 16.68 30.10
CA ALA A 107 4.50 17.34 29.62
C ALA A 107 4.15 18.49 28.68
N ILE A 108 4.76 19.68 28.90
CA ILE A 108 4.66 20.81 27.97
C ILE A 108 5.85 20.73 27.03
N ILE A 109 5.59 20.80 25.71
CA ILE A 109 6.57 20.55 24.67
C ILE A 109 6.59 21.66 23.62
N GLN A 110 7.70 21.77 22.91
CA GLN A 110 7.82 22.59 21.70
C GLN A 110 7.14 21.91 20.51
N LEU A 111 6.06 22.50 20.00
CA LEU A 111 5.36 21.93 18.85
C LEU A 111 6.15 22.07 17.54
N LYS A 112 7.02 23.07 17.45
CA LYS A 112 7.87 23.23 16.25
C LYS A 112 8.81 22.05 16.06
N ASP A 113 9.45 21.58 17.12
CA ASP A 113 10.35 20.42 17.05
C ASP A 113 9.58 19.14 16.68
N LEU A 114 8.37 18.98 17.25
CA LEU A 114 7.49 17.88 16.90
C LEU A 114 7.02 17.97 15.43
N GLN A 115 6.69 19.17 14.93
CA GLN A 115 6.25 19.37 13.56
C GLN A 115 7.37 19.17 12.54
N ASP A 116 8.56 19.76 12.80
CA ASP A 116 9.64 19.80 11.80
C ASP A 116 10.44 18.49 11.75
N ILE A 117 10.77 17.93 12.90
CA ILE A 117 11.63 16.74 13.03
C ILE A 117 10.98 15.61 13.83
N GLY A 118 9.77 15.80 14.34
CA GLY A 118 9.02 14.85 15.14
C GLY A 118 9.56 14.69 16.59
N ASP A 119 10.47 15.54 17.08
CA ASP A 119 11.04 15.40 18.42
C ASP A 119 10.13 15.94 19.51
N ILE A 120 10.01 15.16 20.61
CA ILE A 120 9.25 15.53 21.79
C ILE A 120 10.22 16.24 22.75
N ASN A 121 10.31 17.56 22.61
CA ASN A 121 11.22 18.39 23.39
C ASN A 121 10.46 19.11 24.51
N PRO A 122 10.58 18.66 25.79
CA PRO A 122 9.92 19.32 26.89
C PRO A 122 10.57 20.69 27.11
N ILE A 123 9.75 21.69 27.42
CA ILE A 123 10.26 22.99 27.86
C ILE A 123 10.82 22.88 29.29
N GLY A 124 11.74 23.79 29.66
CA GLY A 124 12.47 23.76 30.89
C GLY A 124 11.65 23.65 32.19
N ASN A 125 12.33 23.60 33.30
CA ASN A 125 11.76 23.35 34.62
C ASN A 125 11.02 24.60 35.15
N PHE A 126 9.83 24.86 34.63
CA PHE A 126 8.92 25.84 35.23
C PHE A 126 8.19 25.21 36.41
N GLU A 127 7.94 25.99 37.43
CA GLU A 127 7.02 25.59 38.50
C GLU A 127 5.66 25.27 37.90
N ARG A 128 5.04 24.16 38.32
CA ARG A 128 3.78 23.67 37.80
C ARG A 128 2.72 23.59 38.89
N GLN A 129 1.46 23.81 38.52
CA GLN A 129 0.36 23.47 39.42
C GLN A 129 0.22 21.95 39.53
N PRO A 130 -0.23 21.43 40.70
CA PRO A 130 -0.63 20.03 40.81
C PRO A 130 -1.61 19.63 39.74
N MET A 131 -1.45 18.43 39.19
CA MET A 131 -2.20 17.97 38.05
C MET A 131 -2.85 16.62 38.34
N GLN A 132 -4.14 16.48 38.02
CA GLN A 132 -4.82 15.20 38.09
C GLN A 132 -4.57 14.40 36.80
N ILE A 133 -4.11 13.18 36.97
CA ILE A 133 -4.03 12.15 35.92
C ILE A 133 -5.18 11.14 36.13
N ASN A 134 -5.77 10.69 35.03
CA ASN A 134 -6.85 9.72 35.01
C ASN A 134 -6.42 8.52 34.16
N SER A 135 -6.78 7.32 34.59
CA SER A 135 -6.51 6.09 33.85
C SER A 135 -7.80 5.41 33.39
N THR A 136 -7.75 4.76 32.24
CA THR A 136 -8.84 3.85 31.77
C THR A 136 -9.02 2.63 32.67
N LEU A 137 -8.11 2.40 33.61
CA LEU A 137 -8.27 1.41 34.68
C LEU A 137 -9.29 1.84 35.77
N GLY A 138 -9.82 3.06 35.67
CA GLY A 138 -10.87 3.54 36.56
C GLY A 138 -10.38 4.31 37.80
N ASP A 139 -9.09 4.54 37.94
CA ASP A 139 -8.50 5.29 39.06
C ASP A 139 -7.88 6.63 38.61
N PHE A 140 -7.66 7.51 39.54
CA PHE A 140 -6.98 8.79 39.32
C PHE A 140 -5.96 9.08 40.41
N ARG A 141 -4.97 9.93 40.08
CA ARG A 141 -3.98 10.42 41.03
C ARG A 141 -3.74 11.91 40.80
N VAL A 142 -3.30 12.57 41.87
CA VAL A 142 -2.81 13.94 41.81
C VAL A 142 -1.28 13.90 41.83
N VAL A 143 -0.67 14.51 40.83
CA VAL A 143 0.77 14.68 40.70
C VAL A 143 1.11 16.08 41.23
N GLU A 144 1.80 16.18 42.36
CA GLU A 144 2.13 17.45 42.99
C GLU A 144 3.19 18.26 42.20
N ASN A 145 4.11 17.53 41.53
CA ASN A 145 5.14 18.17 40.71
C ASN A 145 5.14 17.57 39.29
N PRO A 146 4.21 17.98 38.43
CA PRO A 146 4.08 17.44 37.08
C PRO A 146 5.18 17.89 36.09
N ALA A 147 6.12 18.74 36.52
CA ALA A 147 7.32 19.06 35.75
C ALA A 147 8.32 17.88 35.74
N SER A 148 8.24 16.99 36.71
CA SER A 148 9.12 15.83 36.86
C SER A 148 8.44 14.60 36.23
N ARG A 149 9.02 14.06 35.14
CA ARG A 149 8.62 12.79 34.60
C ARG A 149 8.60 11.66 35.65
N GLY A 150 9.63 11.65 36.52
CA GLY A 150 9.72 10.62 37.56
C GLY A 150 8.56 10.62 38.55
N ASP A 151 8.00 11.79 38.87
CA ASP A 151 6.84 11.90 39.74
C ASP A 151 5.57 11.43 39.01
N VAL A 152 5.42 11.73 37.72
CA VAL A 152 4.31 11.25 36.91
C VAL A 152 4.37 9.73 36.73
N ASP A 153 5.53 9.18 36.34
CA ASP A 153 5.75 7.75 36.17
C ASP A 153 5.49 6.96 37.47
N LYS A 154 5.83 7.55 38.62
CA LYS A 154 5.55 6.96 39.94
C LYS A 154 4.05 6.83 40.18
N MET A 155 3.29 7.89 39.89
CA MET A 155 1.83 7.87 40.06
C MET A 155 1.14 6.90 39.09
N ILE A 156 1.63 6.78 37.85
CA ILE A 156 1.17 5.79 36.88
C ILE A 156 1.39 4.37 37.40
N LYS A 157 2.57 4.06 37.91
CA LYS A 157 2.88 2.76 38.52
C LYS A 157 2.00 2.46 39.74
N GLU A 158 1.66 3.46 40.54
CA GLU A 158 0.75 3.26 41.67
C GLU A 158 -0.68 2.89 41.21
N ILE A 159 -1.14 3.43 40.06
CA ILE A 159 -2.41 3.05 39.44
C ILE A 159 -2.31 1.61 38.90
N GLU A 160 -1.27 1.28 38.17
CA GLU A 160 -1.05 -0.05 37.57
C GLU A 160 -1.02 -1.17 38.63
N ASN A 161 -0.40 -0.90 39.80
CA ASN A 161 -0.25 -1.88 40.86
C ASN A 161 -1.53 -2.18 41.63
N GLN A 162 -2.57 -1.37 41.49
CA GLN A 162 -3.84 -1.57 42.22
C GLN A 162 -4.84 -2.49 41.50
N GLU A 163 -4.63 -2.72 40.21
CA GLU A 163 -5.52 -3.55 39.40
C GLU A 163 -4.96 -4.99 39.26
N GLU A 164 -5.80 -5.99 39.60
CA GLU A 164 -5.37 -7.39 39.58
C GLU A 164 -5.44 -8.02 38.16
N SER A 165 -6.37 -7.61 37.32
CA SER A 165 -6.45 -8.11 35.93
C SER A 165 -7.34 -7.25 35.04
N PHE A 166 -6.98 -7.09 33.77
CA PHE A 166 -7.83 -6.58 32.71
C PHE A 166 -7.48 -7.23 31.37
N ALA A 167 -8.49 -7.38 30.53
CA ALA A 167 -8.29 -7.92 29.20
C ALA A 167 -7.75 -6.82 28.29
N ALA A 168 -6.53 -6.99 27.82
CA ALA A 168 -5.98 -6.14 26.79
C ALA A 168 -6.55 -6.57 25.43
N ASN A 169 -7.28 -5.70 24.76
CA ASN A 169 -7.79 -5.98 23.43
C ASN A 169 -6.68 -5.85 22.37
N ILE A 170 -6.53 -6.90 21.56
CA ILE A 170 -5.67 -6.84 20.37
C ILE A 170 -6.50 -6.28 19.23
N SER A 171 -5.98 -5.23 18.61
CA SER A 171 -6.52 -4.64 17.39
C SER A 171 -5.50 -4.75 16.27
N TYR A 172 -5.96 -4.71 15.02
CA TYR A 172 -5.07 -4.72 13.88
C TYR A 172 -5.54 -3.76 12.78
N GLU A 173 -4.58 -3.26 12.04
CA GLU A 173 -4.78 -2.49 10.82
C GLU A 173 -3.97 -3.12 9.70
N VAL A 174 -4.54 -3.21 8.49
CA VAL A 174 -3.88 -3.75 7.30
C VAL A 174 -3.95 -2.71 6.19
N VAL A 175 -2.80 -2.29 5.70
CA VAL A 175 -2.69 -1.29 4.64
C VAL A 175 -1.90 -1.82 3.45
N GLU A 176 -2.23 -1.35 2.26
CA GLU A 176 -1.45 -1.62 1.06
C GLU A 176 -0.09 -0.95 1.17
N ALA A 177 0.94 -1.61 0.65
CA ALA A 177 2.30 -1.09 0.69
C ALA A 177 2.89 -0.97 -0.72
N TYR A 178 3.00 0.25 -1.17
CA TYR A 178 3.68 0.63 -2.41
C TYR A 178 4.97 1.40 -2.13
N SER A 179 5.07 2.01 -0.95
CA SER A 179 6.31 2.54 -0.37
C SER A 179 6.25 2.44 1.16
N LEU A 180 7.42 2.38 1.80
CA LEU A 180 7.50 2.35 3.26
C LEU A 180 6.87 3.60 3.88
N GLN A 181 7.14 4.76 3.31
CA GLN A 181 6.61 6.03 3.79
C GLN A 181 5.08 6.07 3.75
N GLN A 182 4.48 5.66 2.62
CA GLN A 182 3.03 5.58 2.45
C GLN A 182 2.41 4.61 3.47
N ALA A 183 3.00 3.43 3.63
CA ALA A 183 2.50 2.43 4.57
C ALA A 183 2.54 2.93 6.02
N MET A 184 3.64 3.56 6.45
CA MET A 184 3.78 4.09 7.81
C MET A 184 2.76 5.18 8.12
N TYR A 185 2.64 6.18 7.25
CA TYR A 185 1.62 7.22 7.42
C TYR A 185 0.20 6.65 7.43
N SER A 186 -0.09 5.66 6.58
CA SER A 186 -1.39 4.97 6.59
C SER A 186 -1.70 4.26 7.91
N LEU A 187 -0.66 3.82 8.63
CA LEU A 187 -0.77 3.19 9.95
C LEU A 187 -0.70 4.20 11.12
N GLY A 188 -0.73 5.50 10.84
CA GLY A 188 -0.63 6.54 11.86
C GLY A 188 0.76 6.68 12.48
N ILE A 189 1.81 6.24 11.78
CA ILE A 189 3.22 6.30 12.21
C ILE A 189 3.95 7.39 11.42
N ASP A 190 4.66 8.27 12.12
CA ASP A 190 5.48 9.29 11.46
C ASP A 190 6.69 8.64 10.77
N ALA A 191 6.63 8.57 9.44
CA ALA A 191 7.65 7.91 8.63
C ALA A 191 9.02 8.64 8.62
N ARG A 192 9.09 9.90 9.08
CA ARG A 192 10.34 10.68 9.10
C ARG A 192 11.37 10.15 10.10
N LYS A 193 10.92 9.37 11.09
CA LYS A 193 11.73 8.89 12.21
C LYS A 193 12.13 7.43 12.18
N LEU A 194 11.81 6.72 11.11
CA LEU A 194 12.18 5.31 10.99
C LEU A 194 13.71 5.17 10.96
N GLY A 195 14.27 4.49 11.94
CA GLY A 195 15.70 4.18 11.97
C GLY A 195 16.13 3.34 10.77
N ASN A 196 17.40 3.45 10.37
CA ASN A 196 17.94 2.77 9.19
C ASN A 196 17.75 1.24 9.24
N SER A 197 17.88 0.61 10.40
CA SER A 197 17.68 -0.83 10.59
C SER A 197 16.22 -1.23 10.34
N VAL A 198 15.29 -0.51 10.94
CA VAL A 198 13.85 -0.75 10.77
C VAL A 198 13.42 -0.48 9.34
N SER A 199 13.93 0.58 8.73
CA SER A 199 13.66 0.88 7.32
C SER A 199 14.16 -0.21 6.38
N ALA A 200 15.30 -0.84 6.68
CA ALA A 200 15.82 -1.95 5.90
C ALA A 200 14.98 -3.23 6.08
N ASP A 201 14.58 -3.54 7.32
CA ASP A 201 13.80 -4.73 7.63
C ASP A 201 12.37 -4.64 7.08
N LEU A 202 11.77 -3.46 7.13
CA LEU A 202 10.40 -3.19 6.64
C LEU A 202 10.34 -2.65 5.20
N SER A 203 11.44 -2.67 4.45
CA SER A 203 11.49 -2.15 3.08
C SER A 203 10.45 -2.80 2.16
N VAL A 204 9.85 -2.01 1.27
CA VAL A 204 8.93 -2.49 0.24
C VAL A 204 9.74 -2.88 -0.99
N GLU A 205 9.59 -4.13 -1.42
CA GLU A 205 10.21 -4.63 -2.65
C GLU A 205 9.31 -4.32 -3.84
N THR A 206 9.87 -3.70 -4.89
CA THR A 206 9.13 -3.21 -6.06
C THR A 206 9.24 -4.13 -7.28
N GLU A 207 9.75 -5.35 -7.11
CA GLU A 207 9.84 -6.34 -8.18
C GLU A 207 8.45 -6.75 -8.69
N VAL A 208 8.38 -7.16 -9.95
CA VAL A 208 7.14 -7.51 -10.66
C VAL A 208 6.27 -8.52 -9.91
N GLU A 209 6.89 -9.52 -9.28
CA GLU A 209 6.20 -10.60 -8.58
C GLU A 209 5.97 -10.31 -7.09
N LYS A 210 6.51 -9.19 -6.58
CA LYS A 210 6.40 -8.82 -5.16
C LYS A 210 5.16 -7.98 -4.91
N LYS A 211 4.39 -8.36 -3.90
CA LYS A 211 3.23 -7.60 -3.42
C LYS A 211 3.33 -7.50 -1.91
N SER A 212 3.21 -6.31 -1.38
CA SER A 212 3.39 -6.07 0.05
C SER A 212 2.16 -5.44 0.68
N VAL A 213 1.88 -5.86 1.91
CA VAL A 213 0.96 -5.18 2.82
C VAL A 213 1.66 -5.00 4.15
N PHE A 214 1.35 -3.89 4.82
CA PHE A 214 1.76 -3.70 6.19
C PHE A 214 0.61 -4.06 7.13
N ILE A 215 0.98 -4.65 8.25
CA ILE A 215 0.07 -5.02 9.31
C ILE A 215 0.58 -4.36 10.58
N LYS A 216 -0.26 -3.57 11.23
CA LYS A 216 -0.02 -3.06 12.56
C LYS A 216 -0.93 -3.78 13.52
N PHE A 217 -0.36 -4.61 14.38
CA PHE A 217 -1.05 -5.11 15.55
C PHE A 217 -0.76 -4.19 16.72
N PHE A 218 -1.76 -3.86 17.50
CA PHE A 218 -1.55 -3.08 18.70
C PHE A 218 -2.43 -3.60 19.83
N GLN A 219 -1.86 -3.60 21.00
CA GLN A 219 -2.46 -4.03 22.23
C GLN A 219 -2.29 -2.90 23.26
N VAL A 220 -3.38 -2.22 23.58
CA VAL A 220 -3.37 -1.18 24.59
C VAL A 220 -3.79 -1.79 25.92
N TYR A 221 -2.94 -1.70 26.92
CA TYR A 221 -3.21 -2.15 28.28
C TYR A 221 -4.06 -1.13 29.03
N HIS A 222 -3.66 0.13 28.97
CA HIS A 222 -4.35 1.24 29.55
C HIS A 222 -3.92 2.55 28.87
N THR A 223 -4.74 3.58 29.12
CA THR A 223 -4.46 4.94 28.68
C THR A 223 -4.47 5.85 29.88
N VAL A 224 -3.49 6.73 29.98
CA VAL A 224 -3.41 7.76 31.00
C VAL A 224 -3.58 9.13 30.37
N SER A 225 -4.50 9.91 30.86
CA SER A 225 -4.78 11.28 30.42
C SER A 225 -4.75 12.26 31.58
N ILE A 226 -4.51 13.53 31.27
CA ILE A 226 -4.66 14.61 32.25
C ILE A 226 -6.08 15.15 32.25
N THR A 227 -6.53 15.66 33.39
CA THR A 227 -7.68 16.55 33.43
C THR A 227 -7.30 17.85 32.73
N ARG A 228 -8.00 18.20 31.64
CA ARG A 228 -7.66 19.40 30.86
C ARG A 228 -7.82 20.66 31.68
N PRO A 229 -6.77 21.49 31.81
CA PRO A 229 -6.90 22.81 32.37
C PRO A 229 -7.85 23.68 31.55
N THR A 230 -8.57 24.55 32.21
CA THR A 230 -9.50 25.46 31.54
C THR A 230 -8.77 26.56 30.78
N LYS A 231 -7.64 27.02 31.34
CA LYS A 231 -6.79 28.07 30.77
C LYS A 231 -5.33 27.63 30.79
N ALA A 232 -4.53 28.20 29.90
CA ALA A 232 -3.11 27.90 29.79
C ALA A 232 -2.33 28.22 31.09
N ALA A 233 -2.67 29.31 31.78
CA ALA A 233 -2.05 29.69 33.05
C ALA A 233 -2.26 28.64 34.16
N ASP A 234 -3.32 27.79 34.07
CA ASP A 234 -3.57 26.76 35.07
C ASP A 234 -2.52 25.63 35.08
N PHE A 235 -1.67 25.58 34.06
CA PHE A 235 -0.53 24.67 34.02
C PHE A 235 0.65 25.11 34.90
N PHE A 236 0.79 26.43 35.18
CA PHE A 236 1.97 27.02 35.74
C PHE A 236 1.80 27.37 37.21
N GLY A 237 2.90 27.24 37.96
CA GLY A 237 2.97 27.69 39.34
C GLY A 237 2.95 29.22 39.46
N ASN A 238 2.78 29.70 40.69
CA ASN A 238 2.59 31.13 40.93
C ASN A 238 3.83 31.98 40.63
N SER A 239 5.02 31.37 40.60
CA SER A 239 6.29 32.07 40.33
C SER A 239 6.55 32.27 38.85
N VAL A 240 5.82 31.58 37.96
CA VAL A 240 6.02 31.68 36.51
C VAL A 240 5.37 32.95 35.99
N THR A 241 6.14 33.75 35.28
CA THR A 241 5.67 35.01 34.69
C THR A 241 5.52 34.92 33.17
N ARG A 242 4.88 35.93 32.60
CA ARG A 242 4.82 36.09 31.13
C ARG A 242 6.21 36.13 30.50
N GLU A 243 7.14 36.88 31.11
CA GLU A 243 8.53 37.07 30.65
C GLU A 243 9.28 35.74 30.59
N ASP A 244 9.04 34.85 31.57
CA ASP A 244 9.61 33.49 31.55
C ASP A 244 9.16 32.73 30.32
N LEU A 245 7.87 32.81 29.97
CA LEU A 245 7.29 32.10 28.81
C LEU A 245 7.73 32.72 27.47
N GLU A 246 7.87 34.06 27.40
CA GLU A 246 8.42 34.73 26.21
C GLU A 246 9.81 34.20 25.80
N SER A 247 10.58 33.70 26.75
CA SER A 247 11.89 33.11 26.49
C SER A 247 11.83 31.77 25.73
N VAL A 248 10.75 31.01 25.88
CA VAL A 248 10.60 29.64 25.36
C VAL A 248 9.54 29.51 24.29
N THR A 249 8.66 30.50 24.08
CA THR A 249 7.58 30.44 23.08
C THR A 249 7.42 31.75 22.34
N GLY A 250 6.74 31.71 21.19
CA GLY A 250 6.48 32.85 20.33
C GLY A 250 5.71 32.44 19.09
N PRO A 251 5.43 33.38 18.15
CA PRO A 251 4.58 33.11 16.98
C PRO A 251 5.01 31.90 16.13
N ASP A 252 6.33 31.67 16.02
CA ASP A 252 6.88 30.54 15.24
C ASP A 252 7.14 29.29 16.07
N ARG A 253 6.89 29.34 17.36
CA ARG A 253 7.23 28.28 18.32
C ARG A 253 6.11 28.09 19.34
N PRO A 254 4.88 27.73 18.92
CA PRO A 254 3.80 27.48 19.86
C PRO A 254 4.12 26.31 20.78
N LEU A 255 3.61 26.37 22.00
CA LEU A 255 3.69 25.29 22.96
C LEU A 255 2.46 24.36 22.84
N GLY A 256 2.72 23.10 23.07
CA GLY A 256 1.69 22.09 23.27
C GLY A 256 1.92 21.32 24.57
N TYR A 257 0.94 20.51 24.91
CA TYR A 257 1.06 19.58 26.01
C TYR A 257 0.58 18.19 25.61
N ILE A 258 1.14 17.16 26.22
CA ILE A 258 0.72 15.78 26.02
C ILE A 258 -0.54 15.55 26.88
N GLU A 259 -1.68 15.41 26.21
CA GLU A 259 -2.96 15.18 26.88
C GLU A 259 -3.10 13.75 27.36
N GLU A 260 -2.70 12.80 26.52
CA GLU A 260 -2.98 11.38 26.68
C GLU A 260 -1.81 10.54 26.19
N VAL A 261 -1.50 9.48 26.91
CA VAL A 261 -0.52 8.45 26.52
C VAL A 261 -1.16 7.09 26.70
N ALA A 262 -1.17 6.29 25.65
CA ALA A 262 -1.56 4.89 25.68
C ALA A 262 -0.32 4.01 25.92
N TYR A 263 -0.44 3.06 26.83
CA TYR A 263 0.61 2.12 27.20
C TYR A 263 0.25 0.71 26.73
N GLY A 264 1.19 -0.01 26.16
CA GLY A 264 0.94 -1.33 25.61
C GLY A 264 2.08 -1.87 24.78
N ARG A 265 1.72 -2.57 23.70
CA ARG A 265 2.65 -3.16 22.72
C ARG A 265 2.19 -2.87 21.32
N VAL A 266 3.12 -2.68 20.41
CA VAL A 266 2.86 -2.53 18.96
C VAL A 266 3.81 -3.43 18.18
N LEU A 267 3.25 -4.13 17.21
CA LEU A 267 4.01 -4.87 16.21
C LEU A 267 3.64 -4.30 14.84
N VAL A 268 4.62 -3.89 14.08
CA VAL A 268 4.46 -3.50 12.67
C VAL A 268 5.22 -4.49 11.81
N GLY A 269 4.53 -5.12 10.88
CA GLY A 269 5.12 -6.09 9.99
C GLY A 269 4.88 -5.79 8.53
N ASN A 270 5.85 -6.11 7.68
CA ASN A 270 5.71 -6.17 6.24
C ASN A 270 5.49 -7.61 5.81
N PHE A 271 4.32 -7.90 5.27
CA PHE A 271 3.94 -9.18 4.72
C PHE A 271 4.05 -9.13 3.20
N THR A 272 5.11 -9.75 2.66
CA THR A 272 5.44 -9.70 1.23
C THR A 272 5.15 -11.05 0.58
N TYR A 273 4.27 -11.06 -0.40
CA TYR A 273 4.00 -12.19 -1.29
C TYR A 273 4.93 -12.15 -2.50
N SER A 274 5.43 -13.33 -2.91
CA SER A 274 6.25 -13.51 -4.12
C SER A 274 5.58 -14.53 -5.04
N GLY A 275 5.10 -14.07 -6.20
CA GLY A 275 4.47 -14.95 -7.19
C GLY A 275 3.49 -14.21 -8.10
N THR A 276 2.83 -14.96 -8.96
CA THR A 276 1.94 -14.42 -10.02
C THR A 276 0.44 -14.62 -9.76
N GLU A 277 0.07 -15.39 -8.72
CA GLU A 277 -1.35 -15.63 -8.41
C GLU A 277 -2.03 -14.40 -7.82
N ILE A 278 -1.31 -13.59 -7.01
CA ILE A 278 -1.78 -12.31 -6.49
C ILE A 278 -1.24 -11.19 -7.38
N LYS A 279 -2.13 -10.41 -7.98
CA LYS A 279 -1.76 -9.42 -8.99
C LYS A 279 -1.45 -8.05 -8.40
N THR A 280 -2.06 -7.69 -7.28
CA THR A 280 -1.90 -6.36 -6.66
C THR A 280 -1.73 -6.47 -5.14
N SER A 281 -1.17 -5.44 -4.52
CA SER A 281 -1.12 -5.35 -3.05
C SER A 281 -2.54 -5.27 -2.44
N ALA A 282 -3.50 -4.69 -3.16
CA ALA A 282 -4.90 -4.68 -2.75
C ALA A 282 -5.49 -6.11 -2.66
N ASP A 283 -5.19 -6.98 -3.64
CA ASP A 283 -5.63 -8.39 -3.60
C ASP A 283 -5.01 -9.13 -2.40
N LEU A 284 -3.73 -8.88 -2.10
CA LEU A 284 -3.06 -9.43 -0.93
C LEU A 284 -3.70 -8.95 0.36
N LYS A 285 -3.98 -7.64 0.48
CA LYS A 285 -4.66 -7.04 1.63
C LYS A 285 -5.99 -7.73 1.94
N VAL A 286 -6.82 -7.93 0.91
CA VAL A 286 -8.13 -8.61 1.07
C VAL A 286 -7.97 -10.02 1.63
N ARG A 287 -6.98 -10.80 1.16
CA ARG A 287 -6.72 -12.15 1.67
C ARG A 287 -6.24 -12.15 3.11
N VAL A 288 -5.30 -11.26 3.44
CA VAL A 288 -4.80 -11.10 4.80
C VAL A 288 -5.92 -10.70 5.75
N GLN A 289 -6.74 -9.71 5.39
CA GLN A 289 -7.88 -9.27 6.19
C GLN A 289 -8.92 -10.36 6.44
N LYS A 290 -9.16 -11.24 5.45
CA LYS A 290 -10.07 -12.38 5.64
C LYS A 290 -9.55 -13.40 6.66
N GLY A 291 -8.22 -13.58 6.71
CA GLY A 291 -7.60 -14.50 7.67
C GLY A 291 -7.48 -13.92 9.08
N LEU A 292 -7.50 -12.58 9.21
CA LEU A 292 -7.43 -11.90 10.50
C LEU A 292 -8.84 -11.70 11.06
N GLY A 293 -9.30 -12.62 11.88
CA GLY A 293 -10.61 -12.54 12.55
C GLY A 293 -10.54 -11.85 13.92
N SER A 294 -11.69 -11.54 14.51
CA SER A 294 -11.79 -10.94 15.85
C SER A 294 -11.34 -11.87 16.98
N GLY A 295 -11.20 -13.16 16.72
CA GLY A 295 -10.79 -14.18 17.71
C GLY A 295 -9.42 -14.78 17.43
N GLY A 296 -8.66 -14.27 16.46
CA GLY A 296 -7.37 -14.81 16.09
C GLY A 296 -7.13 -14.84 14.58
N VAL A 297 -6.18 -15.67 14.15
CA VAL A 297 -5.81 -15.84 12.75
C VAL A 297 -6.37 -17.16 12.23
N ASP A 298 -7.23 -17.12 11.20
CA ASP A 298 -7.82 -18.30 10.57
C ASP A 298 -7.87 -18.15 9.03
N PHE A 299 -6.94 -18.78 8.35
CA PHE A 299 -6.87 -18.81 6.89
C PHE A 299 -7.52 -20.08 6.31
N SER A 300 -8.27 -19.91 5.22
CA SER A 300 -8.75 -21.04 4.43
C SER A 300 -7.58 -21.89 3.88
N ALA A 301 -7.83 -23.16 3.54
CA ALA A 301 -6.82 -24.03 2.95
C ALA A 301 -6.23 -23.49 1.64
N ASP A 302 -7.05 -22.79 0.83
CA ASP A 302 -6.60 -22.15 -0.41
C ASP A 302 -5.72 -20.93 -0.11
N ASP A 303 -6.11 -20.08 0.84
CA ASP A 303 -5.29 -18.94 1.24
C ASP A 303 -3.96 -19.39 1.85
N ARG A 304 -3.94 -20.41 2.71
CA ARG A 304 -2.69 -21.00 3.24
C ARG A 304 -1.78 -21.52 2.12
N ARG A 305 -2.35 -22.15 1.06
CA ARG A 305 -1.59 -22.61 -0.10
C ARG A 305 -0.91 -21.45 -0.84
N VAL A 306 -1.65 -20.40 -1.11
CA VAL A 306 -1.13 -19.21 -1.81
C VAL A 306 -0.10 -18.48 -0.95
N MET A 307 -0.36 -18.37 0.35
CA MET A 307 0.50 -17.66 1.29
C MET A 307 1.81 -18.39 1.64
N ARG A 308 2.02 -19.63 1.20
CA ARG A 308 3.34 -20.29 1.34
C ARG A 308 4.48 -19.53 0.67
N ASN A 309 4.16 -18.67 -0.30
CA ASN A 309 5.14 -17.83 -1.00
C ASN A 309 5.23 -16.43 -0.39
N THR A 310 5.01 -16.29 0.91
CA THR A 310 5.11 -15.01 1.60
C THR A 310 6.23 -15.02 2.63
N THR A 311 6.75 -13.83 2.91
CA THR A 311 7.66 -13.56 4.03
C THR A 311 7.04 -12.50 4.93
N PHE A 312 7.23 -12.62 6.23
CA PHE A 312 6.80 -11.67 7.22
C PHE A 312 8.00 -11.17 8.02
N LYS A 313 8.30 -9.89 7.88
CA LYS A 313 9.35 -9.20 8.64
C LYS A 313 8.70 -8.24 9.60
N VAL A 314 9.17 -8.17 10.84
CA VAL A 314 8.52 -7.39 11.89
C VAL A 314 9.47 -6.45 12.60
N ALA A 315 8.89 -5.35 13.08
CA ALA A 315 9.47 -4.49 14.10
C ALA A 315 8.49 -4.44 15.29
N ILE A 316 8.99 -4.63 16.50
CA ILE A 316 8.19 -4.72 17.72
C ILE A 316 8.59 -3.64 18.70
N LEU A 317 7.57 -3.05 19.34
CA LEU A 317 7.70 -2.10 20.42
C LEU A 317 7.02 -2.63 21.67
N GLY A 318 7.77 -2.73 22.75
CA GLY A 318 7.32 -3.35 24.00
C GLY A 318 7.39 -4.89 23.96
N GLY A 319 7.44 -5.51 25.13
CA GLY A 319 7.58 -6.94 25.27
C GLY A 319 9.04 -7.43 25.44
N ASP A 320 9.19 -8.75 25.55
CA ASP A 320 10.50 -9.38 25.66
C ASP A 320 11.21 -9.39 24.30
N SER A 321 12.45 -8.94 24.26
CA SER A 321 13.24 -8.85 23.03
C SER A 321 13.65 -10.22 22.46
N GLN A 322 13.70 -11.26 23.28
CA GLN A 322 14.02 -12.63 22.82
C GLN A 322 12.82 -13.27 22.14
N GLU A 323 11.61 -13.06 22.69
CA GLU A 323 10.38 -13.52 22.06
C GLU A 323 10.09 -12.76 20.76
N ALA A 324 10.37 -11.46 20.73
CA ALA A 324 10.21 -10.61 19.55
C ALA A 324 11.00 -11.10 18.33
N ALA A 325 12.21 -11.63 18.56
CA ALA A 325 13.07 -12.13 17.48
C ALA A 325 12.51 -13.40 16.79
N GLN A 326 11.56 -14.10 17.40
CA GLN A 326 10.98 -15.35 16.88
C GLN A 326 9.77 -15.12 15.97
N VAL A 327 9.20 -13.91 15.95
CA VAL A 327 7.95 -13.60 15.25
C VAL A 327 8.14 -13.45 13.73
N SER A 328 9.35 -13.23 13.23
CA SER A 328 9.60 -13.14 11.78
C SER A 328 9.65 -14.53 11.15
N GLY A 329 8.92 -14.71 10.04
CA GLY A 329 8.80 -16.03 9.42
C GLY A 329 8.26 -15.99 8.00
N SER A 330 7.62 -17.06 7.58
CA SER A 330 7.01 -17.22 6.27
C SER A 330 5.65 -17.91 6.36
N GLY A 331 4.81 -17.68 5.36
CA GLY A 331 3.49 -18.29 5.31
C GLY A 331 2.47 -17.61 6.23
N ALA A 332 1.32 -18.24 6.36
CA ALA A 332 0.25 -17.81 7.25
C ALA A 332 0.63 -17.99 8.72
N GLU A 333 1.48 -18.96 9.00
CA GLU A 333 1.96 -19.32 10.33
C GLU A 333 2.69 -18.16 11.02
N ALA A 334 3.43 -17.36 10.26
CA ALA A 334 4.12 -16.18 10.81
C ALA A 334 3.15 -15.11 11.36
N LEU A 335 1.95 -15.00 10.78
CA LEU A 335 0.90 -14.12 11.33
C LEU A 335 0.24 -14.72 12.58
N GLU A 336 0.10 -16.04 12.64
CA GLU A 336 -0.39 -16.74 13.82
C GLU A 336 0.58 -16.54 15.00
N GLU A 337 1.89 -16.70 14.75
CA GLU A 337 2.93 -16.47 15.77
C GLU A 337 2.96 -15.02 16.25
N ALA A 338 2.77 -14.03 15.34
CA ALA A 338 2.68 -12.63 15.69
C ALA A 338 1.47 -12.33 16.59
N TYR A 339 0.32 -12.91 16.28
CA TYR A 339 -0.88 -12.76 17.09
C TYR A 339 -0.71 -13.41 18.47
N ASP A 340 -0.17 -14.65 18.52
CA ASP A 340 0.09 -15.38 19.75
C ASP A 340 1.10 -14.68 20.65
N PHE A 341 2.14 -14.05 20.07
CA PHE A 341 3.09 -13.23 20.82
C PHE A 341 2.38 -12.09 21.56
N LEU A 342 1.47 -11.40 20.89
CA LEU A 342 0.69 -10.33 21.51
C LEU A 342 -0.28 -10.88 22.55
N ALA A 343 -0.98 -11.98 22.26
CA ALA A 343 -1.94 -12.59 23.16
C ALA A 343 -1.29 -13.02 24.49
N LYS A 344 -0.12 -13.66 24.43
CA LYS A 344 0.66 -14.03 25.63
C LYS A 344 1.11 -12.83 26.44
N GLY A 345 1.46 -11.74 25.76
CA GLY A 345 1.95 -10.53 26.41
C GLY A 345 0.93 -9.78 27.25
N GLY A 346 -0.36 -10.09 27.14
CA GLY A 346 -1.40 -9.53 27.99
C GLY A 346 -1.31 -9.98 29.46
N GLU A 347 -0.54 -11.02 29.75
CA GLU A 347 -0.35 -11.54 31.11
C GLU A 347 0.76 -10.79 31.89
N ASP A 348 1.73 -10.17 31.20
CA ASP A 348 2.83 -9.41 31.82
C ASP A 348 2.78 -7.92 31.48
N ARG A 349 2.16 -7.13 32.34
CA ARG A 349 1.99 -5.66 32.20
C ARG A 349 3.26 -4.87 32.35
N SER A 350 4.26 -5.41 33.06
CA SER A 350 5.53 -4.72 33.32
C SER A 350 6.29 -4.41 32.03
N LEU A 351 5.88 -5.03 30.91
CA LEU A 351 6.48 -4.88 29.59
C LEU A 351 5.72 -3.88 28.68
N GLY A 352 4.67 -3.22 29.19
CA GLY A 352 3.96 -2.15 28.49
C GLY A 352 4.82 -0.88 28.38
N VAL A 353 4.90 -0.34 27.18
CA VAL A 353 5.59 0.93 26.90
C VAL A 353 4.60 1.94 26.34
N PRO A 354 4.90 3.25 26.36
CA PRO A 354 4.08 4.20 25.62
C PRO A 354 4.05 3.82 24.14
N VAL A 355 2.86 3.67 23.55
CA VAL A 355 2.67 3.27 22.14
C VAL A 355 2.00 4.31 21.29
N GLN A 356 1.20 5.19 21.90
CA GLN A 356 0.48 6.25 21.22
C GLN A 356 0.27 7.44 22.15
N TYR A 357 0.20 8.66 21.63
CA TYR A 357 -0.04 9.85 22.43
C TYR A 357 -0.85 10.90 21.64
N LYS A 358 -1.53 11.79 22.37
CA LYS A 358 -2.23 12.95 21.83
C LYS A 358 -1.63 14.23 22.37
N VAL A 359 -1.53 15.21 21.49
CA VAL A 359 -0.98 16.53 21.81
C VAL A 359 -2.01 17.61 21.57
N ARG A 360 -2.08 18.62 22.45
CA ARG A 360 -2.90 19.80 22.27
C ARG A 360 -2.06 21.07 22.33
N TYR A 361 -2.53 22.09 21.65
CA TYR A 361 -2.00 23.44 21.83
C TYR A 361 -2.28 23.92 23.26
N LEU A 362 -1.24 24.49 23.90
CA LEU A 362 -1.35 24.97 25.26
C LEU A 362 -2.30 26.18 25.37
N ALA A 363 -2.26 27.08 24.37
CA ALA A 363 -3.03 28.31 24.35
C ALA A 363 -4.57 28.08 24.35
N ASN A 364 -5.06 27.16 23.55
CA ASN A 364 -6.49 27.07 23.24
C ASN A 364 -7.09 25.66 23.34
N ASN A 365 -6.32 24.69 23.81
CA ASN A 365 -6.72 23.26 23.91
C ASN A 365 -7.13 22.59 22.58
N GLN A 366 -6.86 23.21 21.43
CA GLN A 366 -7.09 22.57 20.14
C GLN A 366 -6.17 21.36 19.96
N LEU A 367 -6.68 20.32 19.30
CA LEU A 367 -5.88 19.14 19.00
C LEU A 367 -4.80 19.50 17.99
N PHE A 368 -3.56 19.09 18.29
CA PHE A 368 -2.45 19.20 17.35
C PHE A 368 -2.46 17.99 16.43
N ALA A 369 -2.27 18.22 15.12
CA ALA A 369 -2.18 17.17 14.12
C ALA A 369 -0.94 17.37 13.25
N LEU A 370 -0.28 16.28 12.91
CA LEU A 370 0.82 16.28 11.95
C LEU A 370 0.30 16.00 10.54
N GLY A 371 0.78 16.79 9.57
CA GLY A 371 0.64 16.49 8.15
C GLY A 371 1.75 15.57 7.65
N GLY A 372 1.41 14.62 6.81
CA GLY A 372 2.35 13.78 6.09
C GLY A 372 1.99 13.74 4.60
N ALA A 373 2.97 13.47 3.75
CA ALA A 373 2.74 13.23 2.32
C ALA A 373 3.65 12.11 1.82
N ALA A 374 3.14 11.29 0.92
CA ALA A 374 3.92 10.23 0.27
C ALA A 374 3.53 10.12 -1.21
N GLY A 375 4.55 10.17 -2.08
CA GLY A 375 4.44 9.79 -3.48
C GLY A 375 4.80 8.31 -3.66
N PHE A 376 4.04 7.58 -4.47
CA PHE A 376 4.30 6.18 -4.76
C PHE A 376 3.73 5.76 -6.12
N GLN A 377 4.19 4.62 -6.62
CA GLN A 377 3.66 3.98 -7.82
C GLN A 377 3.02 2.65 -7.43
N ALA A 378 1.78 2.43 -7.86
CA ALA A 378 1.08 1.16 -7.68
C ALA A 378 1.17 0.32 -8.97
N PRO A 379 2.02 -0.71 -9.01
CA PRO A 379 2.15 -1.57 -10.18
C PRO A 379 1.06 -2.64 -10.22
N ARG A 380 0.52 -2.87 -11.42
CA ARG A 380 -0.33 -4.01 -11.73
C ARG A 380 0.24 -4.72 -12.95
N CYS A 381 0.70 -5.94 -12.79
CA CYS A 381 1.34 -6.69 -13.86
C CYS A 381 0.47 -7.87 -14.32
N ASP A 382 0.25 -7.96 -15.63
CA ASP A 382 -0.45 -9.06 -16.27
C ASP A 382 0.54 -9.89 -17.09
N VAL A 383 0.46 -11.21 -16.98
CA VAL A 383 1.25 -12.13 -17.83
C VAL A 383 0.79 -12.00 -19.28
N LEU A 384 1.74 -11.85 -20.19
CA LEU A 384 1.47 -11.70 -21.61
C LEU A 384 1.43 -13.05 -22.32
N ASN A 385 0.48 -13.19 -23.24
CA ASN A 385 0.55 -14.27 -24.23
C ASN A 385 1.56 -13.88 -25.31
N ASN A 386 2.64 -14.62 -25.42
CA ASN A 386 3.75 -14.36 -26.31
C ASN A 386 3.91 -15.40 -27.42
N HIS A 387 3.02 -16.41 -27.46
CA HIS A 387 2.95 -17.44 -28.48
C HIS A 387 1.51 -17.59 -28.96
N VAL A 388 1.35 -17.88 -30.26
CA VAL A 388 0.06 -18.22 -30.85
C VAL A 388 0.20 -19.44 -31.73
N THR A 389 -0.78 -20.32 -31.69
CA THR A 389 -0.89 -21.46 -32.63
C THR A 389 -2.09 -21.23 -33.51
N ILE A 390 -1.88 -21.23 -34.81
CA ILE A 390 -2.97 -21.30 -35.79
C ILE A 390 -3.46 -22.76 -35.79
N THR A 391 -4.69 -22.98 -35.35
CA THR A 391 -5.27 -24.32 -35.17
C THR A 391 -6.19 -24.72 -36.31
N ASN A 392 -6.69 -23.75 -37.07
CA ASN A 392 -7.55 -23.99 -38.24
C ASN A 392 -7.48 -22.80 -39.20
N ILE A 393 -7.51 -23.09 -40.49
CA ILE A 393 -7.67 -22.13 -41.59
C ILE A 393 -8.99 -22.43 -42.25
N LYS A 394 -9.98 -21.57 -42.10
CA LYS A 394 -11.30 -21.74 -42.67
C LYS A 394 -11.42 -20.83 -43.88
N LEU A 395 -11.42 -21.41 -45.07
CA LEU A 395 -11.67 -20.72 -46.34
C LEU A 395 -13.14 -20.36 -46.44
N THR A 396 -13.41 -19.09 -46.68
CA THR A 396 -14.80 -18.58 -46.78
C THR A 396 -15.13 -18.02 -48.15
N LYS A 397 -14.10 -17.72 -48.96
CA LYS A 397 -14.26 -17.25 -50.32
C LYS A 397 -12.96 -17.48 -51.12
N PHE A 398 -13.06 -17.87 -52.36
CA PHE A 398 -11.99 -17.87 -53.37
C PHE A 398 -12.56 -17.48 -54.73
N PRO A 399 -11.75 -17.07 -55.72
CA PRO A 399 -12.23 -16.70 -57.06
C PRO A 399 -12.73 -17.95 -57.79
N PRO A 400 -13.92 -17.90 -58.40
CA PRO A 400 -14.48 -19.06 -59.13
C PRO A 400 -13.80 -19.33 -60.46
N GLU A 401 -13.10 -18.36 -61.04
CA GLU A 401 -12.45 -18.40 -62.35
C GLU A 401 -11.09 -17.74 -62.34
N LYS A 402 -10.18 -18.12 -63.24
CA LYS A 402 -8.87 -17.45 -63.43
C LYS A 402 -9.10 -16.03 -63.95
N SER A 403 -8.45 -15.05 -63.36
CA SER A 403 -8.72 -13.61 -63.62
C SER A 403 -8.21 -13.12 -64.96
N ALA A 404 -7.44 -13.88 -65.71
CA ALA A 404 -6.77 -13.44 -66.92
C ALA A 404 -7.56 -13.72 -68.22
N ASP A 405 -8.33 -14.80 -68.31
CA ASP A 405 -8.92 -15.26 -69.55
C ASP A 405 -10.39 -15.80 -69.41
N ASP A 406 -11.09 -15.57 -68.30
CA ASP A 406 -12.40 -16.19 -68.00
C ASP A 406 -12.40 -17.73 -68.04
N ASP A 407 -11.24 -18.36 -67.74
CA ASP A 407 -11.05 -19.79 -67.79
C ASP A 407 -11.29 -20.46 -66.41
N THR A 408 -11.59 -21.74 -66.42
CA THR A 408 -11.75 -22.54 -65.20
C THR A 408 -10.39 -22.85 -64.59
N TRP A 409 -10.33 -23.08 -63.23
CA TRP A 409 -9.09 -23.42 -62.53
C TRP A 409 -8.51 -24.77 -63.02
N ASP A 410 -9.36 -25.73 -63.34
CA ASP A 410 -8.98 -27.02 -63.88
C ASP A 410 -9.36 -27.14 -65.36
N ASP A 411 -8.60 -27.88 -66.15
CA ASP A 411 -8.90 -28.17 -67.54
C ASP A 411 -10.19 -29.01 -67.73
N VAL A 412 -10.77 -28.83 -68.88
CA VAL A 412 -12.00 -29.58 -69.26
C VAL A 412 -11.63 -31.02 -69.63
N ALA A 413 -11.78 -31.97 -68.69
CA ALA A 413 -11.67 -33.38 -68.99
C ALA A 413 -13.02 -33.88 -69.61
N ILE A 414 -13.02 -34.15 -70.95
CA ILE A 414 -14.13 -34.78 -71.69
C ILE A 414 -15.48 -34.17 -71.33
N GLY A 415 -15.66 -32.87 -71.47
CA GLY A 415 -16.95 -32.19 -71.41
C GLY A 415 -17.50 -31.84 -70.03
N LYS A 416 -16.72 -31.85 -68.99
CA LYS A 416 -17.05 -31.32 -67.65
C LYS A 416 -15.89 -30.42 -67.16
N ALA A 417 -16.24 -29.18 -66.82
CA ALA A 417 -15.31 -28.32 -66.07
C ALA A 417 -15.01 -28.98 -64.71
N LEU A 418 -13.74 -29.20 -64.42
CA LEU A 418 -13.31 -29.65 -63.13
C LEU A 418 -13.23 -28.42 -62.20
N GLN A 419 -13.32 -28.66 -60.93
CA GLN A 419 -13.25 -27.61 -59.90
C GLN A 419 -11.87 -27.70 -59.19
N PRO A 420 -11.31 -26.59 -58.65
CA PRO A 420 -9.96 -26.59 -58.13
C PRO A 420 -9.76 -27.54 -56.93
N ASP A 421 -8.56 -28.09 -56.86
CA ASP A 421 -8.03 -28.90 -55.78
C ASP A 421 -7.36 -27.99 -54.70
N VAL A 422 -8.15 -27.36 -53.84
CA VAL A 422 -7.75 -26.20 -53.05
C VAL A 422 -7.03 -26.58 -51.78
N TYR A 423 -5.94 -25.85 -51.48
CA TYR A 423 -5.26 -25.92 -50.20
C TYR A 423 -4.56 -24.58 -49.82
N PRO A 424 -4.46 -24.27 -48.51
CA PRO A 424 -3.74 -23.07 -48.03
C PRO A 424 -2.27 -23.34 -47.75
N LYS A 425 -1.40 -22.31 -48.00
CA LYS A 425 -0.04 -22.20 -47.53
C LYS A 425 0.11 -20.96 -46.63
N ILE A 426 0.94 -21.04 -45.58
CA ILE A 426 1.36 -19.89 -44.80
C ILE A 426 2.84 -19.61 -45.13
N ARG A 427 3.12 -18.37 -45.50
CA ARG A 427 4.49 -17.88 -45.69
C ARG A 427 4.79 -16.74 -44.76
N GLN A 428 6.03 -16.71 -44.24
CA GLN A 428 6.54 -15.66 -43.38
C GLN A 428 7.50 -14.77 -44.16
N ASN A 429 7.41 -13.45 -43.99
CA ASN A 429 8.38 -12.52 -44.49
C ASN A 429 9.63 -12.57 -43.61
N THR A 430 10.76 -12.99 -44.17
CA THR A 430 12.06 -13.09 -43.51
C THR A 430 13.05 -12.13 -44.16
N ARG A 431 14.22 -11.95 -43.55
CA ARG A 431 15.30 -11.13 -44.16
C ARG A 431 15.72 -11.60 -45.54
N SER A 432 15.52 -12.89 -45.84
CA SER A 432 15.82 -13.51 -47.14
C SER A 432 14.62 -13.57 -48.07
N GLY A 433 13.53 -12.93 -47.75
CA GLY A 433 12.28 -12.95 -48.52
C GLY A 433 11.21 -13.87 -47.91
N TRP A 434 10.20 -14.18 -48.71
CA TRP A 434 9.06 -15.00 -48.29
C TRP A 434 9.43 -16.49 -48.21
N LYS A 435 9.30 -17.08 -47.03
CA LYS A 435 9.60 -18.49 -46.77
C LYS A 435 8.30 -19.21 -46.42
N THR A 436 8.05 -20.37 -47.04
CA THR A 436 6.93 -21.22 -46.69
C THR A 436 7.17 -21.90 -45.36
N GLU A 437 6.26 -21.66 -44.38
CA GLU A 437 6.32 -22.18 -43.04
C GLU A 437 5.30 -23.31 -42.81
N LEU A 438 4.18 -23.28 -43.53
CA LEU A 438 3.16 -24.31 -43.51
C LEU A 438 2.61 -24.48 -44.90
N SER A 439 2.48 -25.72 -45.35
CA SER A 439 1.71 -26.12 -46.53
C SER A 439 0.73 -27.24 -46.16
N LEU A 440 -0.51 -27.07 -46.48
CA LEU A 440 -1.55 -28.06 -46.19
C LEU A 440 -1.95 -28.86 -47.44
N ILE A 441 -1.03 -29.05 -48.37
CA ILE A 441 -1.23 -29.78 -49.62
C ILE A 441 -1.71 -31.22 -49.39
N GLU A 442 -1.23 -31.90 -48.35
CA GLU A 442 -1.69 -33.24 -47.98
C GLU A 442 -3.17 -33.28 -47.51
N LYS A 443 -3.74 -32.09 -47.26
CA LYS A 443 -5.13 -31.91 -46.84
C LYS A 443 -5.95 -31.18 -47.89
N LYS A 444 -5.49 -31.15 -49.14
CA LYS A 444 -6.21 -30.50 -50.23
C LYS A 444 -7.63 -31.07 -50.37
N VAL A 445 -8.52 -30.23 -50.78
CA VAL A 445 -9.90 -30.60 -51.04
C VAL A 445 -10.14 -30.56 -52.55
N GLY A 446 -10.34 -31.73 -53.12
CA GLY A 446 -10.56 -31.88 -54.53
C GLY A 446 -11.91 -31.36 -54.98
N ASN A 447 -11.93 -30.69 -56.13
CA ASN A 447 -13.13 -30.19 -56.78
C ASN A 447 -13.99 -29.27 -55.85
N LEU A 448 -13.34 -28.33 -55.11
CA LEU A 448 -14.04 -27.44 -54.19
C LEU A 448 -14.82 -26.35 -54.94
N THR A 449 -16.10 -26.23 -54.65
CA THR A 449 -16.96 -25.16 -55.17
C THR A 449 -17.29 -24.13 -54.13
N ASN A 450 -17.64 -22.91 -54.53
CA ASN A 450 -18.06 -21.86 -53.61
C ASN A 450 -19.29 -22.22 -52.76
N ASP A 451 -20.15 -23.12 -53.24
CA ASP A 451 -21.33 -23.60 -52.50
C ASP A 451 -20.97 -24.54 -51.35
N GLN A 452 -19.75 -25.10 -51.34
CA GLN A 452 -19.21 -25.95 -50.28
C GLN A 452 -18.46 -25.16 -49.23
N LEU A 453 -18.37 -23.84 -49.38
CA LEU A 453 -17.80 -22.94 -48.37
C LEU A 453 -18.80 -22.65 -47.25
N PRO A 454 -18.34 -22.44 -46.04
CA PRO A 454 -16.95 -22.36 -45.62
C PRO A 454 -16.32 -23.74 -45.39
N HIS A 455 -15.09 -23.97 -45.88
CA HIS A 455 -14.32 -25.19 -45.65
C HIS A 455 -13.15 -24.97 -44.69
N GLY A 456 -12.94 -25.88 -43.73
CA GLY A 456 -11.91 -25.75 -42.68
C GLY A 456 -10.75 -26.72 -42.87
N PHE A 457 -9.52 -26.18 -42.89
CA PHE A 457 -8.29 -26.95 -42.94
C PHE A 457 -7.67 -26.98 -41.54
N SER A 458 -7.69 -28.14 -40.90
CA SER A 458 -7.04 -28.33 -39.60
C SER A 458 -5.55 -28.06 -39.70
N ALA A 459 -5.06 -27.13 -38.92
CA ALA A 459 -3.67 -26.69 -38.91
C ALA A 459 -3.06 -26.86 -37.50
N SER A 460 -1.75 -26.85 -37.43
CA SER A 460 -1.01 -26.72 -36.16
C SER A 460 0.29 -25.97 -36.44
N TYR A 461 0.18 -24.65 -36.56
CA TYR A 461 1.32 -23.83 -36.86
C TYR A 461 1.61 -22.85 -35.69
N PRO A 462 2.63 -23.12 -34.86
CA PRO A 462 3.01 -22.26 -33.75
C PRO A 462 3.87 -21.08 -34.25
N ILE A 463 3.51 -19.88 -33.81
CA ILE A 463 4.25 -18.65 -34.05
C ILE A 463 4.75 -18.14 -32.70
N GLY A 464 6.07 -18.12 -32.52
CA GLY A 464 6.71 -17.63 -31.30
C GLY A 464 6.87 -16.11 -31.31
N ARG A 465 7.19 -15.56 -30.13
CA ARG A 465 7.32 -14.12 -29.84
C ARG A 465 8.10 -13.35 -30.92
N ASN A 466 9.27 -13.87 -31.32
CA ASN A 466 10.15 -13.18 -32.26
C ASN A 466 9.55 -13.08 -33.67
N SER A 467 8.69 -14.02 -34.03
CA SER A 467 8.02 -14.07 -35.33
C SER A 467 6.67 -13.34 -35.35
N LEU A 468 6.04 -13.10 -34.18
CA LEU A 468 4.70 -12.47 -34.10
C LEU A 468 4.63 -11.06 -34.68
N LYS A 469 5.75 -10.32 -34.69
CA LYS A 469 5.85 -8.96 -35.26
C LYS A 469 6.09 -8.96 -36.78
N ASN A 470 6.35 -10.13 -37.38
CA ASN A 470 6.60 -10.24 -38.81
C ASN A 470 5.28 -10.24 -39.60
N ASP A 471 5.39 -9.92 -40.86
CA ASP A 471 4.28 -10.07 -41.80
C ASP A 471 4.22 -11.52 -42.26
N PHE A 472 3.01 -12.00 -42.38
CA PHE A 472 2.67 -13.31 -42.90
C PHE A 472 1.77 -13.15 -44.13
N ARG A 473 1.79 -14.17 -44.97
CA ARG A 473 0.90 -14.28 -46.10
C ARG A 473 0.21 -15.64 -46.07
N ILE A 474 -1.10 -15.66 -46.21
CA ILE A 474 -1.85 -16.86 -46.57
C ILE A 474 -2.03 -16.83 -48.05
N GLU A 475 -1.63 -17.92 -48.70
CA GLU A 475 -1.79 -18.16 -50.11
C GLU A 475 -2.77 -19.33 -50.28
N ILE A 476 -3.73 -19.17 -51.17
CA ILE A 476 -4.67 -20.22 -51.56
C ILE A 476 -4.21 -20.73 -52.93
N TRP A 477 -3.98 -22.00 -53.00
CA TRP A 477 -3.40 -22.67 -54.17
C TRP A 477 -4.34 -23.73 -54.69
N ASP A 478 -4.29 -23.93 -56.02
CA ASP A 478 -4.82 -25.09 -56.76
C ASP A 478 -3.66 -26.06 -56.99
N ASP A 479 -3.93 -27.37 -56.88
CA ASP A 479 -2.91 -28.43 -57.04
C ASP A 479 -3.24 -29.31 -58.25
N ASP A 480 -2.65 -29.00 -59.40
CA ASP A 480 -2.84 -29.66 -60.69
C ASP A 480 -1.89 -30.86 -60.93
N ARG A 481 -1.10 -31.27 -59.93
CA ARG A 481 -0.06 -32.32 -60.07
C ARG A 481 -0.61 -33.71 -60.45
N THR A 482 -1.91 -33.93 -60.44
CA THR A 482 -2.50 -35.18 -60.82
C THR A 482 -3.07 -35.16 -62.27
N GLU A 483 -3.01 -34.01 -62.94
CA GLU A 483 -3.52 -33.84 -64.29
C GLU A 483 -2.40 -34.03 -65.34
N VAL A 484 -2.77 -34.47 -66.50
CA VAL A 484 -1.85 -34.87 -67.55
C VAL A 484 -1.58 -33.72 -68.53
N ASP A 485 -1.70 -32.47 -68.09
CA ASP A 485 -1.35 -31.34 -68.92
C ASP A 485 0.13 -30.93 -68.73
N ILE A 486 0.91 -31.05 -69.77
CA ILE A 486 2.33 -30.73 -69.79
C ILE A 486 2.63 -29.23 -69.98
N ASN A 487 1.58 -28.40 -70.10
CA ASN A 487 1.72 -26.97 -70.39
C ASN A 487 1.31 -26.08 -69.20
N GLU A 488 0.68 -26.64 -68.17
CA GLU A 488 0.28 -25.90 -66.98
C GLU A 488 1.25 -26.13 -65.80
N PRO A 489 1.47 -25.12 -64.92
CA PRO A 489 2.25 -25.30 -63.72
C PRO A 489 1.59 -26.26 -62.73
N ASP A 490 2.39 -27.12 -62.09
CA ASP A 490 1.93 -28.13 -61.10
C ASP A 490 1.13 -27.55 -59.93
N GLU A 491 1.19 -26.27 -59.69
CA GLU A 491 0.51 -25.53 -58.63
C GLU A 491 0.20 -24.10 -59.08
N GLU A 492 -1.05 -23.68 -58.96
CA GLU A 492 -1.49 -22.32 -59.30
C GLU A 492 -1.94 -21.50 -58.11
N LEU A 493 -1.52 -20.22 -58.07
CA LEU A 493 -1.88 -19.30 -56.99
C LEU A 493 -3.27 -18.65 -57.26
N MET A 494 -4.29 -19.05 -56.52
CA MET A 494 -5.66 -18.51 -56.62
C MET A 494 -5.79 -17.14 -55.94
N GLY A 495 -5.00 -16.89 -54.87
CA GLY A 495 -5.02 -15.62 -54.18
C GLY A 495 -4.11 -15.58 -52.95
N SER A 496 -3.84 -14.39 -52.50
CA SER A 496 -2.98 -14.19 -51.31
C SER A 496 -3.50 -13.08 -50.42
N ILE A 497 -3.37 -13.26 -49.11
CA ILE A 497 -3.81 -12.32 -48.08
C ILE A 497 -2.66 -12.05 -47.15
N LEU A 498 -2.25 -10.77 -47.03
CA LEU A 498 -1.23 -10.35 -46.11
C LEU A 498 -1.83 -10.15 -44.71
N PHE A 499 -1.17 -10.62 -43.66
CA PHE A 499 -1.60 -10.39 -42.29
C PHE A 499 -0.44 -10.25 -41.31
N ASN A 500 -0.72 -9.60 -40.15
CA ASN A 500 0.20 -9.45 -39.05
C ASN A 500 -0.56 -9.63 -37.73
N LEU A 501 -0.12 -10.56 -36.89
CA LEU A 501 -0.74 -10.83 -35.60
C LEU A 501 -0.17 -9.97 -34.47
N GLY A 502 0.95 -9.24 -34.72
CA GLY A 502 1.56 -8.36 -33.75
C GLY A 502 0.67 -7.22 -33.27
N LYS A 503 -0.28 -6.79 -34.10
CA LYS A 503 -1.28 -5.76 -33.73
C LYS A 503 -2.20 -6.19 -32.59
N HIS A 504 -2.31 -7.48 -32.32
CA HIS A 504 -3.13 -8.04 -31.23
C HIS A 504 -2.33 -8.30 -29.94
N LEU A 505 -1.02 -8.07 -29.96
CA LEU A 505 -0.16 -8.16 -28.77
C LEU A 505 -0.34 -6.94 -27.88
N ARG A 506 -0.45 -7.17 -26.58
CA ARG A 506 -0.27 -6.12 -25.58
C ARG A 506 1.23 -5.83 -25.43
N THR A 507 1.60 -4.57 -25.51
CA THR A 507 2.99 -4.08 -25.37
C THR A 507 2.99 -2.75 -24.61
N ALA A 508 4.16 -2.30 -24.15
CA ALA A 508 4.24 -0.97 -23.51
C ALA A 508 3.81 0.17 -24.45
N SER A 509 4.06 0.05 -25.76
CA SER A 509 3.63 1.02 -26.77
C SER A 509 2.17 0.86 -27.22
N ASN A 510 1.57 -0.31 -27.01
CA ASN A 510 0.16 -0.60 -27.28
C ASN A 510 -0.43 -1.46 -26.16
N PRO A 511 -0.66 -0.88 -24.98
CA PRO A 511 -1.07 -1.64 -23.79
C PRO A 511 -2.51 -2.18 -23.88
N LYS A 512 -3.36 -1.52 -24.65
CA LYS A 512 -4.79 -1.84 -24.81
C LYS A 512 -5.15 -1.90 -26.30
N PRO A 513 -4.69 -2.93 -27.05
CA PRO A 513 -5.07 -3.08 -28.45
C PRO A 513 -6.59 -3.29 -28.58
N GLU A 514 -7.15 -2.91 -29.70
CA GLU A 514 -8.60 -2.99 -29.96
C GLU A 514 -9.17 -4.40 -29.76
N SER A 515 -8.40 -5.41 -30.12
CA SER A 515 -8.79 -6.84 -29.93
C SER A 515 -7.57 -7.63 -29.44
N PRO A 516 -7.28 -7.64 -28.12
CA PRO A 516 -6.17 -8.39 -27.60
C PRO A 516 -6.41 -9.89 -27.64
N TYR A 517 -5.46 -10.66 -28.15
CA TYR A 517 -5.48 -12.13 -28.15
C TYR A 517 -6.78 -12.77 -28.68
N PRO A 518 -7.27 -12.40 -29.89
CA PRO A 518 -8.52 -12.92 -30.39
C PRO A 518 -8.44 -14.44 -30.63
N SER A 519 -9.52 -15.15 -30.39
CA SER A 519 -9.62 -16.59 -30.70
C SER A 519 -9.75 -16.88 -32.21
N SER A 520 -10.11 -15.86 -32.99
CA SER A 520 -10.17 -15.94 -34.45
C SER A 520 -9.96 -14.57 -35.09
N VAL A 521 -9.44 -14.57 -36.32
CA VAL A 521 -9.26 -13.38 -37.15
C VAL A 521 -9.76 -13.66 -38.54
N THR A 522 -10.64 -12.78 -39.05
CA THR A 522 -11.06 -12.78 -40.46
C THR A 522 -10.07 -11.96 -41.28
N LEU A 523 -9.61 -12.54 -42.37
CA LEU A 523 -8.65 -11.94 -43.29
C LEU A 523 -9.26 -11.90 -44.69
N GLU A 524 -9.17 -10.76 -45.34
CA GLU A 524 -9.69 -10.57 -46.69
C GLU A 524 -8.59 -9.94 -47.58
N GLY A 525 -8.48 -10.42 -48.81
CA GLY A 525 -7.52 -9.90 -49.76
C GLY A 525 -7.84 -10.37 -51.19
N GLY A 526 -7.99 -9.41 -52.10
CA GLY A 526 -8.40 -9.73 -53.46
C GLY A 526 -9.77 -10.42 -53.51
N SER A 527 -9.84 -11.55 -54.18
CA SER A 527 -11.03 -12.39 -54.27
C SER A 527 -11.12 -13.49 -53.21
N CYS A 528 -10.14 -13.57 -52.30
CA CYS A 528 -10.09 -14.59 -51.24
C CYS A 528 -10.48 -14.03 -49.88
N SER A 529 -11.09 -14.88 -49.03
CA SER A 529 -11.32 -14.60 -47.63
C SER A 529 -11.14 -15.84 -46.77
N VAL A 530 -10.49 -15.71 -45.61
CA VAL A 530 -10.24 -16.81 -44.68
C VAL A 530 -10.49 -16.38 -43.24
N VAL A 531 -10.84 -17.32 -42.38
CA VAL A 531 -10.89 -17.14 -40.93
C VAL A 531 -9.82 -18.04 -40.29
N LEU A 532 -8.90 -17.43 -39.56
CA LEU A 532 -7.91 -18.14 -38.75
C LEU A 532 -8.48 -18.41 -37.36
N SER A 533 -8.40 -19.66 -36.90
CA SER A 533 -8.61 -19.97 -35.47
C SER A 533 -7.28 -19.96 -34.73
N LEU A 534 -7.24 -19.26 -33.62
CA LEU A 534 -6.02 -18.93 -32.88
C LEU A 534 -6.10 -19.44 -31.44
N LYS A 535 -5.01 -20.02 -30.95
CA LYS A 535 -4.81 -20.37 -29.55
C LYS A 535 -3.57 -19.63 -29.03
N TRP A 536 -3.80 -18.70 -28.11
CA TRP A 536 -2.73 -17.91 -27.49
C TRP A 536 -2.24 -18.57 -26.21
N GLU A 537 -0.93 -18.50 -25.96
CA GLU A 537 -0.28 -19.10 -24.80
C GLU A 537 0.86 -18.20 -24.30
N SER A 538 1.08 -18.21 -22.98
CA SER A 538 2.27 -17.64 -22.36
C SER A 538 3.32 -18.73 -22.24
N LYS A 539 4.53 -18.47 -22.71
CA LYS A 539 5.65 -19.41 -22.58
C LYS A 539 6.87 -18.68 -22.03
N PRO A 540 7.65 -19.30 -21.12
CA PRO A 540 8.95 -18.80 -20.73
C PRO A 540 9.87 -18.62 -21.94
N GLN A 541 10.75 -17.63 -21.85
CA GLN A 541 11.82 -17.42 -22.86
C GLN A 541 12.97 -18.38 -22.68
#